data_3cd2a022f8e753a2f318d67807ef4371
#
_entry.id   3cd2a022f8e753a2f318d67807ef4371
#
_cell.length_a   1.000
_cell.length_b   1.000
_cell.length_c   1.000
_cell.angle_alpha   90.00
_cell.angle_beta   90.00
_cell.angle_gamma   90.00
#
_symmetry.space_group_name_H-M   'P 1'
#
loop_
_entity.id
_entity.type
_entity.pdbx_description
1 polymer ?
#
loop_
_entity_poly.entity_id
_entity_poly.type
_entity_poly.pdbx_seq_one_letter_code
_entity_poly.pdbx_strand_id
1 'polypeptide(L)'
;MFKSDPTENWTAKDFYKEASNALYSGEFESAIKNLETLEARFPFDPYAKQAQLDIAYSYYKFDEPDAAISAADRFMRLNPRDPNIDYVYYLKGLVNFKRGTGILDGWFPRDQAEHETETLHNSFNDFATLVRRYPDSKYAGDAYQRMIYLRNELAQHEIKVAEYYLSRKAWMGALNRAKIVVERYEHSIWRKRALEIMVIAYNELALPDLAADTQRVLDLNQDVASNLVNFDTELEKPPESSWYKFW
;
A
#
# COMPACT_ATOMS: atom_id res chain seq x y z
N MET A 1 -17.52 -27.58 37.75
CA MET A 1 -18.61 -26.62 37.48
C MET A 1 -18.30 -25.98 36.15
N PHE A 2 -18.94 -26.42 35.06
CA PHE A 2 -18.74 -25.77 33.75
C PHE A 2 -19.40 -24.38 33.82
N LYS A 3 -18.62 -23.31 33.65
CA LYS A 3 -19.22 -22.01 33.43
C LYS A 3 -19.98 -22.06 32.09
N SER A 4 -21.29 -21.86 32.12
CA SER A 4 -22.07 -21.71 30.91
C SER A 4 -21.50 -20.54 30.09
N ASP A 5 -21.33 -20.76 28.79
CA ASP A 5 -20.90 -19.69 27.88
C ASP A 5 -21.97 -18.58 27.88
N PRO A 6 -21.64 -17.35 28.31
CA PRO A 6 -22.63 -16.27 28.37
C PRO A 6 -23.20 -15.93 26.99
N THR A 7 -22.55 -16.35 25.91
CA THR A 7 -22.96 -16.09 24.52
C THR A 7 -23.76 -17.27 23.90
N GLU A 8 -24.07 -18.33 24.69
CA GLU A 8 -24.73 -19.53 24.18
C GLU A 8 -26.06 -19.23 23.45
N ASN A 9 -26.83 -18.26 23.96
CA ASN A 9 -28.14 -17.90 23.42
C ASN A 9 -28.08 -16.65 22.50
N TRP A 10 -26.87 -16.15 22.14
CA TRP A 10 -26.75 -14.98 21.28
C TRP A 10 -27.13 -15.30 19.84
N THR A 11 -27.83 -14.34 19.23
CA THR A 11 -28.13 -14.34 17.79
C THR A 11 -26.98 -13.73 17.01
N ALA A 12 -26.98 -13.85 15.68
CA ALA A 12 -26.00 -13.17 14.82
C ALA A 12 -26.00 -11.64 15.05
N LYS A 13 -27.17 -11.07 15.25
CA LYS A 13 -27.33 -9.64 15.57
C LYS A 13 -26.66 -9.23 16.88
N ASP A 14 -26.74 -10.09 17.91
CA ASP A 14 -26.14 -9.80 19.22
C ASP A 14 -24.61 -9.80 19.13
N PHE A 15 -24.02 -10.80 18.45
CA PHE A 15 -22.59 -10.84 18.15
C PHE A 15 -22.13 -9.64 17.35
N TYR A 16 -22.88 -9.28 16.30
CA TYR A 16 -22.51 -8.15 15.46
C TYR A 16 -22.58 -6.82 16.22
N LYS A 17 -23.59 -6.63 17.05
CA LYS A 17 -23.73 -5.45 17.91
C LYS A 17 -22.58 -5.33 18.90
N GLU A 18 -22.20 -6.42 19.55
CA GLU A 18 -21.09 -6.41 20.50
C GLU A 18 -19.74 -6.15 19.80
N ALA A 19 -19.53 -6.76 18.63
CA ALA A 19 -18.37 -6.50 17.81
C ALA A 19 -18.30 -5.03 17.36
N SER A 20 -19.44 -4.45 16.96
CA SER A 20 -19.52 -3.02 16.59
C SER A 20 -19.17 -2.09 17.74
N ASN A 21 -19.64 -2.41 18.95
CA ASN A 21 -19.29 -1.67 20.17
C ASN A 21 -17.77 -1.75 20.44
N ALA A 22 -17.20 -2.94 20.33
CA ALA A 22 -15.76 -3.18 20.50
C ALA A 22 -14.94 -2.41 19.46
N LEU A 23 -15.35 -2.41 18.19
CA LEU A 23 -14.73 -1.61 17.12
C LEU A 23 -14.75 -0.11 17.45
N TYR A 24 -15.89 0.38 17.91
CA TYR A 24 -16.03 1.79 18.29
C TYR A 24 -15.13 2.17 19.46
N SER A 25 -14.97 1.28 20.43
CA SER A 25 -14.11 1.46 21.61
C SER A 25 -12.62 1.20 21.33
N GLY A 26 -12.26 0.75 20.12
CA GLY A 26 -10.89 0.39 19.77
C GLY A 26 -10.42 -0.96 20.35
N GLU A 27 -11.34 -1.78 20.84
CA GLU A 27 -11.09 -3.13 21.38
C GLU A 27 -11.07 -4.16 20.25
N PHE A 28 -10.07 -4.04 19.34
CA PHE A 28 -10.04 -4.80 18.09
C PHE A 28 -9.95 -6.32 18.30
N GLU A 29 -9.25 -6.79 19.33
CA GLU A 29 -9.19 -8.22 19.66
C GLU A 29 -10.56 -8.76 20.03
N SER A 30 -11.32 -8.04 20.83
CA SER A 30 -12.70 -8.39 21.21
C SER A 30 -13.62 -8.37 19.99
N ALA A 31 -13.47 -7.39 19.11
CA ALA A 31 -14.22 -7.29 17.87
C ALA A 31 -13.95 -8.50 16.96
N ILE A 32 -12.69 -8.87 16.73
CA ILE A 32 -12.28 -10.04 15.94
C ILE A 32 -12.95 -11.30 16.48
N LYS A 33 -12.82 -11.56 17.78
CA LYS A 33 -13.40 -12.74 18.41
C LYS A 33 -14.91 -12.86 18.21
N ASN A 34 -15.64 -11.76 18.38
CA ASN A 34 -17.09 -11.74 18.23
C ASN A 34 -17.51 -11.93 16.75
N LEU A 35 -16.80 -11.29 15.81
CA LEU A 35 -17.07 -11.41 14.37
C LEU A 35 -16.75 -12.82 13.84
N GLU A 36 -15.63 -13.41 14.25
CA GLU A 36 -15.28 -14.79 13.89
C GLU A 36 -16.27 -15.81 14.47
N THR A 37 -16.72 -15.59 15.72
CA THR A 37 -17.75 -16.43 16.33
C THR A 37 -19.06 -16.30 15.58
N LEU A 38 -19.46 -15.09 15.17
CA LEU A 38 -20.63 -14.85 14.34
C LEU A 38 -20.54 -15.65 13.04
N GLU A 39 -19.43 -15.50 12.32
CA GLU A 39 -19.23 -16.19 11.04
C GLU A 39 -19.24 -17.71 11.18
N ALA A 40 -18.64 -18.24 12.24
CA ALA A 40 -18.62 -19.68 12.50
C ALA A 40 -20.00 -20.26 12.88
N ARG A 41 -20.78 -19.52 13.66
CA ARG A 41 -22.09 -20.00 14.15
C ARG A 41 -23.24 -19.71 13.19
N PHE A 42 -23.15 -18.62 12.42
CA PHE A 42 -24.21 -18.11 11.56
C PHE A 42 -23.72 -17.80 10.13
N PRO A 43 -23.08 -18.75 9.42
CA PRO A 43 -22.38 -18.48 8.15
C PRO A 43 -23.29 -17.97 7.02
N PHE A 44 -24.59 -18.20 7.11
CA PHE A 44 -25.58 -17.80 6.09
C PHE A 44 -26.40 -16.58 6.50
N ASP A 45 -26.12 -16.00 7.66
CA ASP A 45 -26.83 -14.81 8.12
C ASP A 45 -26.34 -13.57 7.33
N PRO A 46 -27.18 -12.57 7.05
CA PRO A 46 -26.78 -11.32 6.40
C PRO A 46 -25.61 -10.61 7.11
N TYR A 47 -25.55 -10.70 8.44
CA TYR A 47 -24.44 -10.15 9.21
C TYR A 47 -23.11 -10.84 8.97
N ALA A 48 -23.10 -12.12 8.57
CA ALA A 48 -21.85 -12.87 8.35
C ALA A 48 -21.01 -12.27 7.22
N LYS A 49 -21.66 -11.81 6.15
CA LYS A 49 -20.94 -11.15 5.04
C LYS A 49 -20.30 -9.84 5.47
N GLN A 50 -21.02 -9.02 6.24
CA GLN A 50 -20.44 -7.77 6.77
C GLN A 50 -19.33 -8.08 7.78
N ALA A 51 -19.53 -9.07 8.63
CA ALA A 51 -18.52 -9.52 9.59
C ALA A 51 -17.19 -9.88 8.92
N GLN A 52 -17.20 -10.51 7.73
CA GLN A 52 -15.98 -10.82 6.97
C GLN A 52 -15.17 -9.55 6.61
N LEU A 53 -15.85 -8.46 6.21
CA LEU A 53 -15.19 -7.19 5.96
C LEU A 53 -14.64 -6.57 7.24
N ASP A 54 -15.44 -6.58 8.29
CA ASP A 54 -15.08 -5.97 9.57
C ASP A 54 -13.95 -6.75 10.26
N ILE A 55 -13.82 -8.06 10.04
CA ILE A 55 -12.67 -8.87 10.46
C ILE A 55 -11.39 -8.37 9.79
N ALA A 56 -11.40 -8.18 8.48
CA ALA A 56 -10.22 -7.69 7.76
C ALA A 56 -9.78 -6.31 8.27
N TYR A 57 -10.74 -5.42 8.50
CA TYR A 57 -10.47 -4.12 9.10
C TYR A 57 -9.96 -4.21 10.53
N SER A 58 -10.55 -5.06 11.35
CA SER A 58 -10.15 -5.24 12.75
C SER A 58 -8.71 -5.72 12.85
N TYR A 59 -8.29 -6.68 12.02
CA TYR A 59 -6.91 -7.12 11.92
C TYR A 59 -5.96 -6.00 11.48
N TYR A 60 -6.37 -5.18 10.50
CA TYR A 60 -5.58 -4.00 10.10
C TYR A 60 -5.36 -3.03 11.27
N LYS A 61 -6.41 -2.77 12.05
CA LYS A 61 -6.35 -1.87 13.22
C LYS A 61 -5.58 -2.48 14.39
N PHE A 62 -5.63 -3.80 14.54
CA PHE A 62 -4.93 -4.56 15.58
C PHE A 62 -3.45 -4.80 15.25
N ASP A 63 -2.99 -4.27 14.09
CA ASP A 63 -1.60 -4.39 13.59
C ASP A 63 -1.17 -5.83 13.25
N GLU A 64 -2.11 -6.61 12.72
CA GLU A 64 -1.92 -7.97 12.23
C GLU A 64 -2.04 -8.00 10.70
N PRO A 65 -1.02 -7.52 9.95
CA PRO A 65 -1.13 -7.28 8.51
C PRO A 65 -1.40 -8.55 7.70
N ASP A 66 -0.77 -9.68 8.05
CA ASP A 66 -0.93 -10.92 7.30
C ASP A 66 -2.34 -11.50 7.48
N ALA A 67 -2.91 -11.38 8.69
CA ALA A 67 -4.29 -11.77 8.95
C ALA A 67 -5.29 -10.86 8.23
N ALA A 68 -5.02 -9.54 8.20
CA ALA A 68 -5.85 -8.57 7.48
C ALA A 68 -5.89 -8.87 5.97
N ILE A 69 -4.74 -9.10 5.33
CA ILE A 69 -4.67 -9.47 3.91
C ILE A 69 -5.39 -10.80 3.65
N SER A 70 -5.16 -11.81 4.49
CA SER A 70 -5.78 -13.12 4.35
C SER A 70 -7.31 -13.04 4.45
N ALA A 71 -7.84 -12.25 5.39
CA ALA A 71 -9.28 -12.02 5.56
C ALA A 71 -9.86 -11.24 4.36
N ALA A 72 -9.17 -10.21 3.88
CA ALA A 72 -9.55 -9.44 2.69
C ALA A 72 -9.60 -10.32 1.43
N ASP A 73 -8.58 -11.13 1.19
CA ASP A 73 -8.54 -12.06 0.05
C ASP A 73 -9.63 -13.13 0.15
N ARG A 74 -9.93 -13.62 1.35
CA ARG A 74 -11.03 -14.55 1.58
C ARG A 74 -12.37 -13.90 1.24
N PHE A 75 -12.61 -12.66 1.67
CA PHE A 75 -13.83 -11.93 1.29
C PHE A 75 -13.97 -11.80 -0.22
N MET A 76 -12.92 -11.41 -0.93
CA MET A 76 -12.93 -11.25 -2.38
C MET A 76 -13.22 -12.57 -3.11
N ARG A 77 -12.68 -13.69 -2.60
CA ARG A 77 -12.96 -15.02 -3.20
C ARG A 77 -14.40 -15.45 -3.01
N LEU A 78 -14.98 -15.19 -1.83
CA LEU A 78 -16.35 -15.60 -1.49
C LEU A 78 -17.38 -14.65 -2.11
N ASN A 79 -17.04 -13.37 -2.26
CA ASN A 79 -17.97 -12.33 -2.67
C ASN A 79 -17.42 -11.49 -3.85
N PRO A 80 -17.07 -12.08 -5.01
CA PRO A 80 -16.32 -11.39 -6.07
C PRO A 80 -17.11 -10.25 -6.76
N ARG A 81 -18.40 -10.15 -6.54
CA ARG A 81 -19.29 -9.12 -7.10
C ARG A 81 -19.92 -8.23 -6.04
N ASP A 82 -19.37 -8.27 -4.81
CA ASP A 82 -19.90 -7.41 -3.75
C ASP A 82 -19.62 -5.92 -4.08
N PRO A 83 -20.58 -5.02 -3.77
CA PRO A 83 -20.40 -3.58 -4.02
C PRO A 83 -19.23 -2.98 -3.23
N ASN A 84 -18.74 -3.62 -2.17
CA ASN A 84 -17.62 -3.14 -1.35
C ASN A 84 -16.25 -3.72 -1.78
N ILE A 85 -16.14 -4.32 -2.95
CA ILE A 85 -14.83 -4.82 -3.45
C ILE A 85 -13.82 -3.69 -3.63
N ASP A 86 -14.26 -2.49 -3.99
CA ASP A 86 -13.42 -1.30 -4.03
C ASP A 86 -12.80 -0.99 -2.66
N TYR A 87 -13.59 -1.06 -1.58
CA TYR A 87 -13.07 -0.92 -0.22
C TYR A 87 -12.04 -2.00 0.13
N VAL A 88 -12.25 -3.24 -0.31
CA VAL A 88 -11.29 -4.32 -0.02
C VAL A 88 -9.93 -4.07 -0.67
N TYR A 89 -9.89 -3.61 -1.93
CA TYR A 89 -8.64 -3.18 -2.56
C TYR A 89 -7.99 -2.02 -1.81
N TYR A 90 -8.80 -1.05 -1.39
CA TYR A 90 -8.31 0.07 -0.60
C TYR A 90 -7.69 -0.39 0.73
N LEU A 91 -8.36 -1.27 1.47
CA LEU A 91 -7.88 -1.81 2.74
C LEU A 91 -6.57 -2.60 2.56
N LYS A 92 -6.48 -3.46 1.55
CA LYS A 92 -5.23 -4.17 1.24
C LYS A 92 -4.09 -3.20 0.92
N GLY A 93 -4.37 -2.19 0.12
CA GLY A 93 -3.43 -1.11 -0.15
C GLY A 93 -2.95 -0.44 1.13
N LEU A 94 -3.87 -0.09 2.06
CA LEU A 94 -3.52 0.52 3.35
C LEU A 94 -2.67 -0.38 4.24
N VAL A 95 -2.99 -1.68 4.32
CA VAL A 95 -2.23 -2.67 5.11
C VAL A 95 -0.78 -2.71 4.63
N ASN A 96 -0.58 -2.87 3.31
CA ASN A 96 0.74 -2.94 2.71
C ASN A 96 1.46 -1.58 2.79
N PHE A 97 0.73 -0.45 2.66
CA PHE A 97 1.27 0.89 2.80
C PHE A 97 1.87 1.11 4.20
N LYS A 98 1.10 0.82 5.25
CA LYS A 98 1.55 0.93 6.64
C LYS A 98 2.78 0.07 6.91
N ARG A 99 2.78 -1.18 6.41
CA ARG A 99 3.90 -2.13 6.55
C ARG A 99 5.16 -1.63 5.85
N GLY A 100 5.05 -1.07 4.64
CA GLY A 100 6.19 -0.61 3.85
C GLY A 100 6.74 0.74 4.29
N THR A 101 5.91 1.67 4.79
CA THR A 101 6.35 3.02 5.19
C THR A 101 6.91 3.09 6.61
N GLY A 102 6.56 2.14 7.49
CA GLY A 102 7.03 2.12 8.89
C GLY A 102 8.53 1.81 9.05
N ILE A 103 9.25 1.49 7.97
CA ILE A 103 10.60 0.94 8.01
C ILE A 103 11.60 1.78 7.18
N LEU A 104 11.13 2.76 6.41
CA LEU A 104 11.97 3.59 5.52
C LEU A 104 13.07 4.42 6.23
N ASP A 105 13.02 4.55 7.54
CA ASP A 105 13.94 5.38 8.33
C ASP A 105 15.21 4.63 8.83
N GLY A 106 15.40 3.36 8.49
CA GLY A 106 16.48 2.53 9.03
C GLY A 106 17.49 2.00 7.99
N TRP A 107 18.74 1.90 8.41
CA TRP A 107 19.80 1.14 7.75
C TRP A 107 19.55 -0.37 8.01
N PHE A 108 18.91 -1.07 7.06
CA PHE A 108 18.55 -2.48 7.21
C PHE A 108 19.43 -3.44 6.39
N PRO A 109 19.55 -4.72 6.81
CA PRO A 109 20.16 -5.78 6.03
C PRO A 109 19.43 -5.98 4.69
N ARG A 110 20.16 -6.44 3.67
CA ARG A 110 19.70 -6.57 2.27
C ARG A 110 18.40 -7.36 2.10
N ASP A 111 18.20 -8.40 2.90
CA ASP A 111 17.03 -9.28 2.81
C ASP A 111 15.74 -8.56 3.27
N GLN A 112 15.86 -7.64 4.24
CA GLN A 112 14.75 -6.81 4.69
C GLN A 112 14.35 -5.78 3.64
N ALA A 113 15.31 -5.13 2.98
CA ALA A 113 15.06 -4.14 1.93
C ALA A 113 14.32 -4.72 0.70
N GLU A 114 14.59 -5.98 0.33
CA GLU A 114 13.86 -6.66 -0.75
C GLU A 114 12.39 -6.90 -0.36
N HIS A 115 12.14 -7.35 0.85
CA HIS A 115 10.79 -7.64 1.33
C HIS A 115 9.94 -6.36 1.48
N GLU A 116 10.57 -5.26 1.87
CA GLU A 116 9.94 -3.93 1.96
C GLU A 116 9.55 -3.40 0.59
N THR A 117 10.44 -3.51 -0.38
CA THR A 117 10.16 -3.10 -1.77
C THR A 117 8.98 -3.87 -2.36
N GLU A 118 8.89 -5.18 -2.10
CA GLU A 118 7.75 -6.01 -2.51
C GLU A 118 6.44 -5.53 -1.87
N THR A 119 6.46 -5.21 -0.59
CA THR A 119 5.29 -4.70 0.14
C THR A 119 4.79 -3.37 -0.43
N LEU A 120 5.71 -2.45 -0.75
CA LEU A 120 5.36 -1.18 -1.40
C LEU A 120 4.79 -1.40 -2.81
N HIS A 121 5.34 -2.36 -3.57
CA HIS A 121 4.76 -2.75 -4.88
C HIS A 121 3.37 -3.34 -4.74
N ASN A 122 3.13 -4.19 -3.74
CA ASN A 122 1.81 -4.77 -3.50
C ASN A 122 0.80 -3.67 -3.15
N SER A 123 1.17 -2.73 -2.29
CA SER A 123 0.36 -1.56 -1.98
C SER A 123 0.01 -0.75 -3.23
N PHE A 124 1.01 -0.43 -4.06
CA PHE A 124 0.81 0.29 -5.31
C PHE A 124 -0.15 -0.44 -6.24
N ASN A 125 0.00 -1.76 -6.40
CA ASN A 125 -0.84 -2.59 -7.27
C ASN A 125 -2.29 -2.67 -6.81
N ASP A 126 -2.54 -2.76 -5.49
CA ASP A 126 -3.88 -2.76 -4.92
C ASP A 126 -4.57 -1.41 -5.15
N PHE A 127 -3.89 -0.28 -4.87
CA PHE A 127 -4.42 1.05 -5.17
C PHE A 127 -4.62 1.29 -6.68
N ALA A 128 -3.68 0.85 -7.52
CA ALA A 128 -3.82 0.97 -8.98
C ALA A 128 -5.01 0.16 -9.51
N THR A 129 -5.26 -1.01 -8.93
CA THR A 129 -6.41 -1.82 -9.29
C THR A 129 -7.71 -1.14 -8.89
N LEU A 130 -7.77 -0.55 -7.69
CA LEU A 130 -8.90 0.26 -7.24
C LEU A 130 -9.18 1.42 -8.20
N VAL A 131 -8.20 2.29 -8.44
CA VAL A 131 -8.36 3.49 -9.28
C VAL A 131 -8.80 3.13 -10.71
N ARG A 132 -8.24 2.05 -11.27
CA ARG A 132 -8.54 1.62 -12.64
C ARG A 132 -9.91 0.97 -12.77
N ARG A 133 -10.30 0.09 -11.82
CA ARG A 133 -11.55 -0.69 -11.90
C ARG A 133 -12.75 0.03 -11.32
N TYR A 134 -12.51 0.91 -10.36
CA TYR A 134 -13.53 1.61 -9.59
C TYR A 134 -13.23 3.11 -9.50
N PRO A 135 -13.15 3.82 -10.66
CA PRO A 135 -12.77 5.24 -10.69
C PRO A 135 -13.73 6.14 -9.93
N ASP A 136 -15.00 5.73 -9.81
CA ASP A 136 -16.04 6.47 -9.08
C ASP A 136 -16.09 6.12 -7.58
N SER A 137 -15.21 5.25 -7.10
CA SER A 137 -15.12 4.92 -5.68
C SER A 137 -14.72 6.14 -4.86
N LYS A 138 -15.36 6.31 -3.70
CA LYS A 138 -14.98 7.36 -2.73
C LYS A 138 -13.53 7.25 -2.24
N TYR A 139 -12.91 6.08 -2.42
CA TYR A 139 -11.51 5.83 -2.03
C TYR A 139 -10.52 6.11 -3.17
N ALA A 140 -10.99 6.29 -4.42
CA ALA A 140 -10.11 6.41 -5.58
C ALA A 140 -9.18 7.63 -5.52
N GLY A 141 -9.67 8.76 -5.00
CA GLY A 141 -8.88 9.98 -4.85
C GLY A 141 -7.69 9.80 -3.90
N ASP A 142 -7.95 9.27 -2.68
CA ASP A 142 -6.89 9.00 -1.70
C ASP A 142 -5.92 7.91 -2.20
N ALA A 143 -6.45 6.83 -2.80
CA ALA A 143 -5.63 5.77 -3.38
C ALA A 143 -4.66 6.32 -4.46
N TYR A 144 -5.13 7.23 -5.32
CA TYR A 144 -4.29 7.87 -6.33
C TYR A 144 -3.16 8.70 -5.72
N GLN A 145 -3.42 9.45 -4.66
CA GLN A 145 -2.41 10.21 -3.95
C GLN A 145 -1.34 9.30 -3.34
N ARG A 146 -1.76 8.20 -2.71
CA ARG A 146 -0.83 7.19 -2.18
C ARG A 146 0.00 6.52 -3.27
N MET A 147 -0.57 6.28 -4.43
CA MET A 147 0.20 5.76 -5.59
C MET A 147 1.31 6.73 -6.01
N ILE A 148 1.05 8.05 -6.02
CA ILE A 148 2.09 9.04 -6.33
C ILE A 148 3.22 8.97 -5.31
N TYR A 149 2.88 8.93 -4.03
CA TYR A 149 3.86 8.77 -2.94
C TYR A 149 4.70 7.50 -3.12
N LEU A 150 4.04 6.33 -3.23
CA LEU A 150 4.69 5.04 -3.39
C LEU A 150 5.62 4.99 -4.61
N ARG A 151 5.21 5.57 -5.73
CA ARG A 151 6.05 5.68 -6.93
C ARG A 151 7.34 6.45 -6.65
N ASN A 152 7.24 7.54 -5.91
CA ASN A 152 8.40 8.35 -5.56
C ASN A 152 9.34 7.63 -4.60
N GLU A 153 8.81 6.92 -3.60
CA GLU A 153 9.59 6.09 -2.68
C GLU A 153 10.33 4.95 -3.40
N LEU A 154 9.63 4.22 -4.28
CA LEU A 154 10.23 3.16 -5.09
C LEU A 154 11.33 3.71 -6.01
N ALA A 155 11.10 4.86 -6.65
CA ALA A 155 12.11 5.53 -7.47
C ALA A 155 13.30 5.99 -6.63
N GLN A 156 13.08 6.55 -5.45
CA GLN A 156 14.14 6.97 -4.52
C GLN A 156 15.04 5.80 -4.13
N HIS A 157 14.44 4.65 -3.84
CA HIS A 157 15.21 3.43 -3.55
C HIS A 157 16.16 3.07 -4.68
N GLU A 158 15.67 3.04 -5.93
CA GLU A 158 16.51 2.75 -7.10
C GLU A 158 17.63 3.79 -7.29
N ILE A 159 17.36 5.08 -7.03
CA ILE A 159 18.37 6.14 -7.07
C ILE A 159 19.44 5.94 -6.00
N LYS A 160 19.07 5.64 -4.76
CA LYS A 160 20.04 5.34 -3.69
C LYS A 160 20.98 4.19 -4.07
N VAL A 161 20.42 3.13 -4.66
CA VAL A 161 21.19 1.98 -5.14
C VAL A 161 22.09 2.37 -6.33
N ALA A 162 21.59 3.18 -7.28
CA ALA A 162 22.36 3.67 -8.41
C ALA A 162 23.55 4.55 -7.94
N GLU A 163 23.35 5.43 -6.98
CA GLU A 163 24.39 6.27 -6.40
C GLU A 163 25.46 5.46 -5.66
N TYR A 164 25.02 4.39 -4.96
CA TYR A 164 25.98 3.46 -4.38
C TYR A 164 26.86 2.81 -5.45
N TYR A 165 26.29 2.34 -6.57
CA TYR A 165 27.07 1.80 -7.68
C TYR A 165 27.98 2.85 -8.33
N LEU A 166 27.53 4.10 -8.49
CA LEU A 166 28.38 5.19 -8.97
C LEU A 166 29.62 5.37 -8.07
N SER A 167 29.43 5.42 -6.76
CA SER A 167 30.55 5.58 -5.80
C SER A 167 31.58 4.45 -5.89
N ARG A 168 31.16 3.27 -6.35
CA ARG A 168 32.01 2.10 -6.56
C ARG A 168 32.55 1.99 -7.99
N LYS A 169 32.26 2.96 -8.87
CA LYS A 169 32.63 2.96 -10.30
C LYS A 169 32.04 1.76 -11.05
N ALA A 170 30.94 1.20 -10.53
CA ALA A 170 30.22 0.09 -11.16
C ALA A 170 29.17 0.67 -12.14
N TRP A 171 29.67 1.28 -13.22
CA TRP A 171 28.89 2.12 -14.14
C TRP A 171 27.69 1.41 -14.75
N MET A 172 27.84 0.15 -15.15
CA MET A 172 26.74 -0.65 -15.68
C MET A 172 25.66 -0.92 -14.62
N GLY A 173 26.05 -1.15 -13.36
CA GLY A 173 25.11 -1.31 -12.25
C GLY A 173 24.31 -0.04 -11.99
N ALA A 174 24.99 1.12 -11.96
CA ALA A 174 24.36 2.43 -11.80
C ALA A 174 23.39 2.74 -12.95
N LEU A 175 23.82 2.47 -14.19
CA LEU A 175 23.02 2.64 -15.39
C LEU A 175 21.73 1.83 -15.34
N ASN A 176 21.81 0.55 -15.02
CA ASN A 176 20.66 -0.34 -14.97
C ASN A 176 19.63 0.13 -13.92
N ARG A 177 20.07 0.57 -12.74
CA ARG A 177 19.20 1.09 -11.70
C ARG A 177 18.53 2.42 -12.10
N ALA A 178 19.28 3.34 -12.68
CA ALA A 178 18.75 4.61 -13.18
C ALA A 178 17.72 4.37 -14.31
N LYS A 179 17.95 3.42 -15.22
CA LYS A 179 17.00 3.03 -16.27
C LYS A 179 15.66 2.58 -15.70
N ILE A 180 15.65 1.82 -14.61
CA ILE A 180 14.39 1.41 -13.95
C ILE A 180 13.55 2.62 -13.58
N VAL A 181 14.17 3.70 -13.08
CA VAL A 181 13.45 4.92 -12.71
C VAL A 181 12.83 5.59 -13.94
N VAL A 182 13.60 5.70 -15.02
CA VAL A 182 13.11 6.36 -16.25
C VAL A 182 12.00 5.54 -16.93
N GLU A 183 12.09 4.21 -16.93
CA GLU A 183 11.18 3.31 -17.63
C GLU A 183 9.91 2.96 -16.83
N ARG A 184 10.03 2.79 -15.51
CA ARG A 184 8.91 2.34 -14.67
C ARG A 184 8.30 3.43 -13.80
N TYR A 185 9.07 4.47 -13.49
CA TYR A 185 8.68 5.56 -12.60
C TYR A 185 8.79 6.92 -13.30
N GLU A 186 8.38 6.99 -14.58
CA GLU A 186 8.54 8.14 -15.47
C GLU A 186 8.01 9.47 -14.93
N HIS A 187 6.97 9.45 -14.09
CA HIS A 187 6.40 10.63 -13.46
C HIS A 187 6.94 10.89 -12.04
N SER A 188 8.05 10.24 -11.66
CA SER A 188 8.68 10.45 -10.36
C SER A 188 9.52 11.73 -10.36
N ILE A 189 9.60 12.38 -9.18
CA ILE A 189 10.52 13.49 -8.92
C ILE A 189 11.99 13.10 -9.15
N TRP A 190 12.31 11.82 -9.06
CA TRP A 190 13.66 11.28 -9.20
C TRP A 190 14.09 11.06 -10.66
N ARG A 191 13.21 11.28 -11.63
CA ARG A 191 13.50 11.07 -13.06
C ARG A 191 14.69 11.91 -13.53
N LYS A 192 14.76 13.19 -13.14
CA LYS A 192 15.90 14.06 -13.48
C LYS A 192 17.21 13.47 -12.98
N ARG A 193 17.25 13.06 -11.71
CA ARG A 193 18.44 12.46 -11.10
C ARG A 193 18.84 11.15 -11.78
N ALA A 194 17.87 10.34 -12.18
CA ALA A 194 18.13 9.11 -12.95
C ALA A 194 18.80 9.42 -14.30
N LEU A 195 18.31 10.41 -15.04
CA LEU A 195 18.91 10.83 -16.31
C LEU A 195 20.34 11.35 -16.12
N GLU A 196 20.60 12.13 -15.08
CA GLU A 196 21.96 12.60 -14.72
C GLU A 196 22.91 11.42 -14.49
N ILE A 197 22.48 10.42 -13.72
CA ILE A 197 23.24 9.19 -13.46
C ILE A 197 23.50 8.43 -14.76
N MET A 198 22.53 8.33 -15.65
CA MET A 198 22.68 7.65 -16.95
C MET A 198 23.70 8.37 -17.82
N VAL A 199 23.69 9.70 -17.89
CA VAL A 199 24.69 10.48 -18.65
C VAL A 199 26.10 10.21 -18.14
N ILE A 200 26.30 10.24 -16.81
CA ILE A 200 27.59 9.92 -16.20
C ILE A 200 28.03 8.50 -16.57
N ALA A 201 27.14 7.52 -16.37
CA ALA A 201 27.46 6.12 -16.61
C ALA A 201 27.79 5.84 -18.09
N TYR A 202 27.05 6.42 -19.05
CA TYR A 202 27.34 6.27 -20.48
C TYR A 202 28.68 6.88 -20.88
N ASN A 203 29.04 8.05 -20.35
CA ASN A 203 30.35 8.64 -20.60
C ASN A 203 31.49 7.76 -20.07
N GLU A 204 31.39 7.26 -18.88
CA GLU A 204 32.39 6.38 -18.26
C GLU A 204 32.49 4.99 -18.93
N LEU A 205 31.43 4.54 -19.59
CA LEU A 205 31.39 3.32 -20.40
C LEU A 205 31.88 3.54 -21.84
N ALA A 206 32.34 4.76 -22.20
CA ALA A 206 32.76 5.15 -23.53
C ALA A 206 31.64 4.99 -24.60
N LEU A 207 30.41 5.33 -24.25
CA LEU A 207 29.21 5.30 -25.11
C LEU A 207 28.70 6.76 -25.35
N PRO A 208 29.46 7.62 -26.06
CA PRO A 208 29.19 9.06 -26.17
C PRO A 208 27.86 9.36 -26.87
N ASP A 209 27.43 8.55 -27.83
CA ASP A 209 26.16 8.78 -28.55
C ASP A 209 24.98 8.62 -27.60
N LEU A 210 24.98 7.59 -26.76
CA LEU A 210 23.93 7.36 -25.76
C LEU A 210 23.97 8.42 -24.65
N ALA A 211 25.14 8.89 -24.28
CA ALA A 211 25.28 9.99 -23.33
C ALA A 211 24.67 11.28 -23.90
N ALA A 212 24.96 11.63 -25.17
CA ALA A 212 24.41 12.81 -25.83
C ALA A 212 22.88 12.72 -26.00
N ASP A 213 22.36 11.55 -26.36
CA ASP A 213 20.90 11.31 -26.46
C ASP A 213 20.21 11.48 -25.10
N THR A 214 20.78 10.89 -24.05
CA THR A 214 20.27 11.02 -22.68
C THR A 214 20.34 12.48 -22.18
N GLN A 215 21.42 13.20 -22.52
CA GLN A 215 21.55 14.62 -22.17
C GLN A 215 20.47 15.46 -22.84
N ARG A 216 20.14 15.20 -24.11
CA ARG A 216 19.01 15.88 -24.78
C ARG A 216 17.69 15.67 -24.07
N VAL A 217 17.43 14.43 -23.63
CA VAL A 217 16.23 14.10 -22.84
C VAL A 217 16.25 14.84 -21.50
N LEU A 218 17.39 14.91 -20.83
CA LEU A 218 17.55 15.63 -19.57
C LEU A 218 17.27 17.14 -19.76
N ASP A 219 17.79 17.75 -20.80
CA ASP A 219 17.60 19.18 -21.09
C ASP A 219 16.12 19.51 -21.35
N LEU A 220 15.39 18.62 -22.03
CA LEU A 220 13.95 18.77 -22.27
C LEU A 220 13.08 18.57 -21.00
N ASN A 221 13.63 18.00 -19.95
CA ASN A 221 12.90 17.69 -18.71
C ASN A 221 13.34 18.55 -17.51
N GLN A 222 14.03 19.66 -17.72
CA GLN A 222 14.53 20.51 -16.64
C GLN A 222 13.41 21.18 -15.81
N ASP A 223 12.25 21.45 -16.40
CA ASP A 223 11.16 22.22 -15.78
C ASP A 223 10.10 21.38 -15.05
N VAL A 224 10.19 20.05 -15.09
CA VAL A 224 9.13 19.16 -14.55
C VAL A 224 9.15 19.07 -13.02
N ALA A 225 10.20 19.53 -12.36
CA ALA A 225 10.40 19.36 -10.91
C ALA A 225 9.54 20.28 -10.02
N SER A 226 8.87 21.31 -10.58
CA SER A 226 8.24 22.35 -9.75
C SER A 226 6.79 22.11 -9.33
N ASN A 227 6.12 21.06 -9.86
CA ASN A 227 4.70 20.81 -9.60
C ASN A 227 4.41 19.65 -8.65
N LEU A 228 5.40 19.25 -7.84
CA LEU A 228 5.23 18.14 -6.92
C LEU A 228 4.79 18.65 -5.56
N VAL A 229 3.54 18.34 -5.25
CA VAL A 229 2.92 18.60 -3.95
C VAL A 229 3.76 17.96 -2.84
N ASN A 230 4.10 18.76 -1.84
CA ASN A 230 4.76 18.31 -0.62
C ASN A 230 3.76 17.47 0.19
N PHE A 231 3.86 16.15 0.09
CA PHE A 231 2.95 15.20 0.75
C PHE A 231 3.22 15.00 2.23
N ASP A 232 4.37 15.47 2.75
CA ASP A 232 4.79 15.21 4.14
C ASP A 232 3.86 15.83 5.20
N THR A 233 2.98 16.75 4.82
CA THR A 233 2.09 17.44 5.78
C THR A 233 0.64 16.98 5.75
N GLU A 234 0.16 16.28 4.72
CA GLU A 234 -1.26 15.88 4.60
C GLU A 234 -1.53 14.38 4.81
N LEU A 235 -0.51 13.51 4.75
CA LEU A 235 -0.68 12.07 4.94
C LEU A 235 -0.71 11.64 6.42
N GLU A 236 -0.41 12.52 7.37
CA GLU A 236 -0.46 12.20 8.81
C GLU A 236 -1.87 12.01 9.39
N LYS A 237 -2.90 12.42 8.67
CA LYS A 237 -4.28 12.11 9.05
C LYS A 237 -4.93 11.34 7.92
N PRO A 238 -5.15 10.02 8.10
CA PRO A 238 -6.17 9.36 7.28
C PRO A 238 -7.43 10.21 7.42
N PRO A 239 -8.18 10.45 6.32
CA PRO A 239 -9.43 11.15 6.46
C PRO A 239 -10.17 10.48 7.60
N GLU A 240 -10.69 11.25 8.54
CA GLU A 240 -11.68 10.79 9.53
C GLU A 240 -12.93 10.35 8.76
N SER A 241 -12.74 9.38 7.90
CA SER A 241 -13.84 8.67 7.25
C SER A 241 -14.45 7.80 8.33
N SER A 242 -15.35 8.42 9.02
CA SER A 242 -16.32 7.77 9.88
C SER A 242 -17.22 6.85 9.04
N TRP A 243 -16.63 5.89 8.30
CA TRP A 243 -17.43 4.85 7.63
C TRP A 243 -18.23 4.05 8.68
N TYR A 244 -17.74 3.91 9.92
CA TYR A 244 -18.49 3.39 11.05
C TYR A 244 -19.61 4.33 11.54
N LYS A 245 -19.73 5.57 11.05
CA LYS A 245 -20.87 6.48 11.35
C LYS A 245 -22.06 6.28 10.40
N PHE A 246 -21.96 5.37 9.45
CA PHE A 246 -23.04 5.07 8.50
C PHE A 246 -23.83 3.81 8.84
N TRP A 247 -23.70 3.27 10.06
CA TRP A 247 -24.49 2.13 10.58
C TRP A 247 -25.37 2.57 11.74
#